data_d5835b5a5e05b4ea80eafa90144e59d1
#
_entry.id   d5835b5a5e05b4ea80eafa90144e59d1
#
_cell.length_a   1.000
_cell.length_b   1.000
_cell.length_c   1.000
_cell.angle_alpha   90.00
_cell.angle_beta   90.00
_cell.angle_gamma   90.00
#
_symmetry.space_group_name_H-M   'P 1'
#
loop_
_entity.id
_entity.type
_entity.pdbx_description
1 polymer ?
#
loop_
_entity_poly.entity_id
_entity_poly.type
_entity_poly.pdbx_seq_one_letter_code
_entity_poly.pdbx_strand_id
1 'polypeptide(L)'
;MRDAAPPIQVSRTRTICAAVFGVVLAALLVGPAAKAAEMSSAITYLYSSVSIYPPSATSMTVCYGFVCRRREMLDFTAADRSAITQIMAAGRASAAAERAAVQKVVVWFDRRMGPILGTNKRVAKADFRYFDDKHNYDCWDTTRNTTSLLLVLREWGLLKHHAIGDPRYRGNTLVLQTPHNTAVLVDRATKVEWVVDLWPRGYLQPPDVMTVERWVTED
;
A
#
# COMPACT_ATOMS: atom_id res chain seq x y z
N MET A 1 -38.17 15.83 -99.01
CA MET A 1 -38.84 15.00 -98.00
C MET A 1 -37.82 14.60 -96.99
N ARG A 2 -37.75 15.28 -95.85
CA ARG A 2 -36.90 14.94 -94.74
C ARG A 2 -37.73 15.10 -93.48
N ASP A 3 -37.99 14.00 -92.84
CA ASP A 3 -38.75 13.92 -91.60
C ASP A 3 -37.92 14.48 -90.43
N ALA A 4 -38.53 15.42 -89.73
CA ALA A 4 -37.94 15.99 -88.55
C ALA A 4 -38.38 15.19 -87.29
N ALA A 5 -37.43 14.72 -86.55
CA ALA A 5 -37.63 14.04 -85.25
C ALA A 5 -38.00 15.06 -84.17
N PRO A 6 -38.83 14.68 -83.18
CA PRO A 6 -39.24 15.58 -82.10
C PRO A 6 -38.18 15.68 -81.00
N PRO A 7 -38.21 16.77 -80.24
CA PRO A 7 -37.17 17.02 -79.18
C PRO A 7 -37.43 16.19 -77.96
N ILE A 8 -36.31 15.68 -77.38
CA ILE A 8 -36.26 14.92 -76.10
C ILE A 8 -36.42 15.89 -74.93
N GLN A 9 -37.50 15.72 -74.19
CA GLN A 9 -37.68 16.41 -72.92
C GLN A 9 -36.80 15.74 -71.81
N VAL A 10 -35.81 16.46 -71.28
CA VAL A 10 -35.02 16.04 -70.13
C VAL A 10 -35.74 16.48 -68.89
N SER A 11 -36.31 15.51 -68.18
CA SER A 11 -36.85 15.68 -66.80
C SER A 11 -35.72 15.82 -65.81
N ARG A 12 -35.60 16.99 -65.20
CA ARG A 12 -34.66 17.23 -64.08
C ARG A 12 -35.31 16.79 -62.77
N THR A 13 -35.03 15.58 -62.37
CA THR A 13 -35.36 15.13 -61.03
C THR A 13 -34.34 15.75 -60.02
N ARG A 14 -34.81 16.67 -59.19
CA ARG A 14 -34.02 17.23 -58.06
C ARG A 14 -33.99 16.20 -56.97
N THR A 15 -32.86 15.53 -56.82
CA THR A 15 -32.55 14.69 -55.63
C THR A 15 -32.20 15.60 -54.47
N ILE A 16 -33.10 15.69 -53.49
CA ILE A 16 -32.85 16.38 -52.24
C ILE A 16 -32.04 15.39 -51.38
N CYS A 17 -30.73 15.61 -51.28
CA CYS A 17 -29.89 14.92 -50.25
C CYS A 17 -30.20 15.52 -48.89
N ALA A 18 -31.00 14.84 -48.09
CA ALA A 18 -31.15 15.12 -46.67
C ALA A 18 -29.88 14.63 -45.95
N ALA A 19 -28.98 15.55 -45.59
CA ALA A 19 -27.84 15.26 -44.73
C ALA A 19 -28.36 15.09 -43.30
N VAL A 20 -28.44 13.83 -42.85
CA VAL A 20 -28.68 13.50 -41.43
C VAL A 20 -27.40 13.74 -40.68
N PHE A 21 -27.28 14.87 -40.00
CA PHE A 21 -26.22 15.12 -39.02
C PHE A 21 -26.49 14.24 -37.77
N GLY A 22 -25.84 13.08 -37.72
CA GLY A 22 -25.80 12.25 -36.53
C GLY A 22 -24.92 12.93 -35.47
N VAL A 23 -25.55 13.58 -34.49
CA VAL A 23 -24.84 14.03 -33.26
C VAL A 23 -24.49 12.79 -32.43
N VAL A 24 -23.25 12.33 -32.55
CA VAL A 24 -22.70 11.31 -31.62
C VAL A 24 -22.45 12.00 -30.30
N LEU A 25 -23.39 11.85 -29.35
CA LEU A 25 -23.23 12.25 -27.96
C LEU A 25 -22.26 11.28 -27.30
N ALA A 26 -20.97 11.62 -27.31
CA ALA A 26 -19.97 10.90 -26.53
C ALA A 26 -20.27 11.14 -25.03
N ALA A 27 -21.02 10.22 -24.42
CA ALA A 27 -21.18 10.17 -22.98
C ALA A 27 -19.79 9.84 -22.39
N LEU A 28 -19.08 10.86 -21.93
CA LEU A 28 -17.90 10.70 -21.06
C LEU A 28 -18.39 9.97 -19.79
N LEU A 29 -18.16 8.67 -19.74
CA LEU A 29 -18.26 7.86 -18.53
C LEU A 29 -17.18 8.35 -17.57
N VAL A 30 -17.44 9.44 -16.85
CA VAL A 30 -16.68 9.80 -15.66
C VAL A 30 -17.02 8.73 -14.63
N GLY A 31 -16.23 7.65 -14.61
CA GLY A 31 -16.28 6.68 -13.54
C GLY A 31 -16.10 7.40 -12.22
N PRO A 32 -16.73 6.94 -11.11
CA PRO A 32 -16.52 7.55 -9.81
C PRO A 32 -15.02 7.52 -9.53
N ALA A 33 -14.41 8.70 -9.36
CA ALA A 33 -13.04 8.80 -8.87
C ALA A 33 -12.96 7.98 -7.58
N ALA A 34 -12.15 6.93 -7.58
CA ALA A 34 -11.95 6.12 -6.38
C ALA A 34 -11.41 7.07 -5.31
N LYS A 35 -12.29 7.44 -4.37
CA LYS A 35 -11.92 8.27 -3.24
C LYS A 35 -10.80 7.54 -2.51
N ALA A 36 -9.60 8.12 -2.48
CA ALA A 36 -8.50 7.56 -1.71
C ALA A 36 -9.03 7.28 -0.30
N ALA A 37 -8.92 6.04 0.16
CA ALA A 37 -9.46 5.68 1.46
C ALA A 37 -8.75 6.54 2.51
N GLU A 38 -9.51 7.37 3.19
CA GLU A 38 -9.02 8.28 4.22
C GLU A 38 -8.31 7.47 5.31
N MET A 39 -7.14 7.94 5.74
CA MET A 39 -6.42 7.33 6.85
C MET A 39 -7.14 7.65 8.15
N SER A 40 -7.20 6.69 9.07
CA SER A 40 -7.70 6.93 10.42
C SER A 40 -6.85 7.97 11.17
N SER A 41 -7.40 8.53 12.23
CA SER A 41 -6.65 9.44 13.11
C SER A 41 -5.43 8.76 13.74
N ALA A 42 -5.53 7.48 14.11
CA ALA A 42 -4.42 6.71 14.68
C ALA A 42 -3.28 6.51 13.67
N ILE A 43 -3.60 6.16 12.42
CA ILE A 43 -2.58 6.06 11.35
C ILE A 43 -1.99 7.44 11.05
N THR A 44 -2.82 8.50 10.98
CA THR A 44 -2.33 9.87 10.75
C THR A 44 -1.36 10.30 11.85
N TYR A 45 -1.64 9.95 13.10
CA TYR A 45 -0.77 10.25 14.24
C TYR A 45 0.61 9.58 14.14
N LEU A 46 0.73 8.39 13.54
CA LEU A 46 2.05 7.76 13.33
C LEU A 46 3.03 8.67 12.58
N TYR A 47 2.52 9.46 11.64
CA TYR A 47 3.33 10.35 10.80
C TYR A 47 3.47 11.74 11.43
N SER A 48 2.37 12.33 11.88
CA SER A 48 2.36 13.68 12.44
C SER A 48 3.17 13.80 13.73
N SER A 49 3.18 12.75 14.57
CA SER A 49 3.93 12.71 15.85
C SER A 49 5.44 12.84 15.68
N VAL A 50 5.96 12.56 14.49
CA VAL A 50 7.39 12.69 14.15
C VAL A 50 7.62 13.63 12.96
N SER A 51 6.60 14.40 12.55
CA SER A 51 6.69 15.40 11.47
C SER A 51 7.24 14.82 10.15
N ILE A 52 6.67 13.69 9.70
CA ILE A 52 6.90 13.12 8.38
C ILE A 52 5.58 13.02 7.61
N TYR A 53 5.68 12.88 6.29
CA TYR A 53 4.51 12.67 5.45
C TYR A 53 4.12 11.20 5.37
N PRO A 54 2.83 10.89 5.23
CA PRO A 54 2.38 9.56 4.84
C PRO A 54 3.02 9.12 3.51
N PRO A 55 3.15 7.80 3.28
CA PRO A 55 3.71 7.30 2.02
C PRO A 55 2.80 7.63 0.83
N SER A 56 3.39 7.68 -0.34
CA SER A 56 2.72 7.78 -1.64
C SER A 56 2.88 6.50 -2.45
N ALA A 57 2.29 6.46 -3.65
CA ALA A 57 2.51 5.37 -4.60
C ALA A 57 3.97 5.27 -5.09
N THR A 58 4.79 6.31 -4.89
CA THR A 58 6.15 6.39 -5.43
C THR A 58 7.24 6.41 -4.37
N SER A 59 6.90 6.74 -3.12
CA SER A 59 7.92 6.88 -2.07
C SER A 59 7.36 6.73 -0.65
N MET A 60 8.25 6.41 0.28
CA MET A 60 7.98 6.44 1.71
C MET A 60 9.19 6.88 2.51
N THR A 61 8.96 7.57 3.64
CA THR A 61 9.99 7.82 4.63
C THR A 61 10.22 6.56 5.47
N VAL A 62 11.47 6.11 5.55
CA VAL A 62 11.90 5.01 6.41
C VAL A 62 12.45 5.58 7.70
N CYS A 63 11.85 5.20 8.83
CA CYS A 63 12.27 5.59 10.17
C CYS A 63 13.26 4.58 10.73
N TYR A 64 14.32 5.05 11.43
CA TYR A 64 15.27 4.21 12.13
C TYR A 64 16.00 4.98 13.24
N GLY A 65 16.75 4.28 14.09
CA GLY A 65 17.53 4.89 15.16
C GLY A 65 16.68 5.40 16.30
N PHE A 66 15.57 4.72 16.60
CA PHE A 66 14.60 5.00 17.66
C PHE A 66 13.77 6.28 17.47
N VAL A 67 12.47 6.13 17.61
CA VAL A 67 11.47 7.23 17.51
C VAL A 67 11.66 8.09 16.25
N CYS A 68 12.05 7.44 15.13
CA CYS A 68 12.27 8.12 13.86
C CYS A 68 13.29 9.27 13.92
N ARG A 69 14.30 9.19 14.79
CA ARG A 69 15.37 10.19 14.88
C ARG A 69 16.20 10.28 13.59
N ARG A 70 16.27 9.17 12.86
CA ARG A 70 16.91 9.09 11.55
C ARG A 70 15.90 8.69 10.51
N ARG A 71 16.10 9.21 9.32
CA ARG A 71 15.16 9.05 8.21
C ARG A 71 15.92 8.85 6.92
N GLU A 72 15.38 8.01 6.05
CA GLU A 72 15.85 7.82 4.70
C GLU A 72 14.65 7.75 3.77
N MET A 73 14.77 8.23 2.55
CA MET A 73 13.71 8.12 1.57
C MET A 73 13.87 6.83 0.77
N LEU A 74 12.84 6.02 0.75
CA LEU A 74 12.72 4.92 -0.21
C LEU A 74 11.86 5.39 -1.37
N ASP A 75 12.49 5.66 -2.51
CA ASP A 75 11.81 5.87 -3.78
C ASP A 75 11.65 4.52 -4.47
N PHE A 76 10.40 4.17 -4.80
CA PHE A 76 10.08 2.91 -5.47
C PHE A 76 10.34 3.00 -6.95
N THR A 77 11.35 2.27 -7.41
CA THR A 77 11.63 2.11 -8.84
C THR A 77 10.60 1.19 -9.51
N ALA A 78 10.58 1.16 -10.84
CA ALA A 78 9.77 0.20 -11.60
C ALA A 78 10.16 -1.26 -11.26
N ALA A 79 11.44 -1.52 -11.01
CA ALA A 79 11.94 -2.83 -10.59
C ALA A 79 11.43 -3.22 -9.19
N ASP A 80 11.45 -2.28 -8.23
CA ASP A 80 10.92 -2.47 -6.89
C ASP A 80 9.41 -2.82 -6.93
N ARG A 81 8.64 -2.04 -7.70
CA ARG A 81 7.21 -2.28 -7.89
C ARG A 81 6.93 -3.64 -8.53
N SER A 82 7.72 -4.01 -9.55
CA SER A 82 7.59 -5.32 -10.21
C SER A 82 7.87 -6.47 -9.24
N ALA A 83 8.96 -6.39 -8.47
CA ALA A 83 9.33 -7.41 -7.49
C ALA A 83 8.24 -7.58 -6.41
N ILE A 84 7.75 -6.48 -5.83
CA ILE A 84 6.68 -6.52 -4.83
C ILE A 84 5.38 -7.06 -5.42
N THR A 85 5.01 -6.65 -6.64
CA THR A 85 3.81 -7.15 -7.33
C THR A 85 3.90 -8.66 -7.55
N GLN A 86 5.07 -9.17 -7.93
CA GLN A 86 5.31 -10.60 -8.12
C GLN A 86 5.20 -11.38 -6.79
N ILE A 87 5.74 -10.84 -5.69
CA ILE A 87 5.56 -11.42 -4.35
C ILE A 87 4.08 -11.47 -3.99
N MET A 88 3.34 -10.37 -4.15
CA MET A 88 1.95 -10.27 -3.79
C MET A 88 1.01 -11.08 -4.69
N ALA A 89 1.44 -11.46 -5.91
CA ALA A 89 0.64 -12.32 -6.79
C ALA A 89 0.30 -13.66 -6.15
N ALA A 90 1.21 -14.25 -5.37
CA ALA A 90 0.97 -15.47 -4.60
C ALA A 90 -0.08 -15.29 -3.49
N GLY A 91 -0.29 -14.06 -3.01
CA GLY A 91 -1.25 -13.72 -1.97
C GLY A 91 -2.72 -13.66 -2.43
N ARG A 92 -2.97 -13.69 -3.74
CA ARG A 92 -4.33 -13.49 -4.30
C ARG A 92 -5.30 -14.62 -3.98
N ALA A 93 -4.80 -15.80 -3.64
CA ALA A 93 -5.61 -17.01 -3.49
C ALA A 93 -6.49 -16.99 -2.22
N SER A 94 -6.05 -16.37 -1.13
CA SER A 94 -6.77 -16.31 0.14
C SER A 94 -6.21 -15.27 1.09
N ALA A 95 -6.95 -14.93 2.13
CA ALA A 95 -6.48 -14.04 3.19
C ALA A 95 -5.19 -14.58 3.86
N ALA A 96 -5.10 -15.88 4.12
CA ALA A 96 -3.89 -16.49 4.67
C ALA A 96 -2.68 -16.38 3.71
N ALA A 97 -2.90 -16.62 2.42
CA ALA A 97 -1.86 -16.45 1.40
C ALA A 97 -1.41 -14.99 1.28
N GLU A 98 -2.35 -14.03 1.39
CA GLU A 98 -2.01 -12.60 1.35
C GLU A 98 -1.15 -12.20 2.55
N ARG A 99 -1.46 -12.68 3.76
CA ARG A 99 -0.62 -12.45 4.94
C ARG A 99 0.80 -13.01 4.76
N ALA A 100 0.92 -14.23 4.22
CA ALA A 100 2.23 -14.82 3.91
C ALA A 100 2.99 -14.03 2.83
N ALA A 101 2.30 -13.45 1.85
CA ALA A 101 2.92 -12.57 0.86
C ALA A 101 3.38 -11.25 1.49
N VAL A 102 2.59 -10.65 2.39
CA VAL A 102 2.98 -9.45 3.15
C VAL A 102 4.26 -9.69 3.96
N GLN A 103 4.39 -10.85 4.64
CA GLN A 103 5.64 -11.20 5.34
C GLN A 103 6.85 -11.16 4.39
N LYS A 104 6.71 -11.70 3.17
CA LYS A 104 7.78 -11.67 2.16
C LYS A 104 8.08 -10.25 1.66
N VAL A 105 7.08 -9.37 1.56
CA VAL A 105 7.29 -7.95 1.22
C VAL A 105 8.07 -7.24 2.31
N VAL A 106 7.81 -7.51 3.59
CA VAL A 106 8.59 -6.95 4.70
C VAL A 106 10.05 -7.45 4.66
N VAL A 107 10.29 -8.73 4.35
CA VAL A 107 11.65 -9.26 4.13
C VAL A 107 12.32 -8.61 2.90
N TRP A 108 11.57 -8.34 1.82
CA TRP A 108 12.06 -7.59 0.68
C TRP A 108 12.51 -6.17 1.09
N PHE A 109 11.69 -5.48 1.90
CA PHE A 109 12.03 -4.16 2.43
C PHE A 109 13.34 -4.19 3.24
N ASP A 110 13.50 -5.15 4.14
CA ASP A 110 14.74 -5.35 4.90
C ASP A 110 15.95 -5.51 3.96
N ARG A 111 15.82 -6.36 2.95
CA ARG A 111 16.89 -6.60 1.97
C ARG A 111 17.24 -5.34 1.20
N ARG A 112 16.23 -4.54 0.84
CA ARG A 112 16.39 -3.32 0.06
C ARG A 112 17.01 -2.19 0.88
N MET A 113 16.59 -2.02 2.13
CA MET A 113 16.95 -0.87 2.95
C MET A 113 18.04 -1.18 3.99
N GLY A 114 18.11 -2.39 4.50
CA GLY A 114 19.04 -2.75 5.56
C GLY A 114 20.50 -2.38 5.30
N PRO A 115 21.09 -2.65 4.14
CA PRO A 115 22.46 -2.24 3.82
C PRO A 115 22.63 -0.72 3.76
N ILE A 116 21.64 0.01 3.29
CA ILE A 116 21.66 1.48 3.16
C ILE A 116 21.64 2.14 4.54
N LEU A 117 20.77 1.64 5.43
CA LEU A 117 20.57 2.18 6.77
C LEU A 117 21.60 1.65 7.78
N GLY A 118 22.26 0.53 7.46
CA GLY A 118 23.08 -0.25 8.40
C GLY A 118 22.24 -1.15 9.32
N THR A 119 20.91 -1.18 9.16
CA THR A 119 20.00 -2.00 9.99
C THR A 119 20.04 -3.50 9.68
N ASN A 120 20.89 -3.92 8.73
CA ASN A 120 21.26 -5.31 8.53
C ASN A 120 22.05 -5.92 9.71
N LYS A 121 22.46 -5.07 10.68
CA LYS A 121 23.12 -5.46 11.95
C LYS A 121 22.20 -5.32 13.16
N ARG A 122 20.91 -4.98 12.94
CA ARG A 122 19.99 -4.70 14.03
C ARG A 122 19.80 -5.89 14.98
N VAL A 123 19.55 -5.56 16.24
CA VAL A 123 19.17 -6.51 17.28
C VAL A 123 17.66 -6.65 17.30
N ALA A 124 17.16 -7.89 17.38
CA ALA A 124 15.73 -8.15 17.62
C ALA A 124 15.32 -7.62 19.00
N LYS A 125 14.11 -7.08 19.10
CA LYS A 125 13.57 -6.48 20.34
C LYS A 125 14.50 -5.40 20.92
N ALA A 126 15.13 -4.57 20.05
CA ALA A 126 16.00 -3.50 20.53
C ALA A 126 15.20 -2.54 21.44
N ASP A 127 15.64 -2.43 22.68
CA ASP A 127 15.07 -1.58 23.73
C ASP A 127 15.98 -0.36 24.03
N PHE A 128 15.69 0.38 25.09
CA PHE A 128 16.41 1.60 25.47
C PHE A 128 17.93 1.41 25.64
N ARG A 129 18.45 0.21 25.85
CA ARG A 129 19.89 -0.06 25.88
C ARG A 129 20.57 0.21 24.54
N TYR A 130 19.82 0.17 23.46
CA TYR A 130 20.28 0.42 22.08
C TYR A 130 19.90 1.81 21.57
N PHE A 131 19.41 2.71 22.43
CA PHE A 131 18.89 4.01 22.04
C PHE A 131 19.89 4.85 21.23
N ASP A 132 21.16 4.77 21.53
CA ASP A 132 22.22 5.49 20.81
C ASP A 132 22.78 4.73 19.61
N ASP A 133 22.40 3.48 19.42
CA ASP A 133 22.80 2.71 18.26
C ASP A 133 21.86 2.99 17.06
N LYS A 134 22.40 3.75 16.13
CA LYS A 134 21.68 4.14 14.90
C LYS A 134 21.26 2.96 13.99
N HIS A 135 21.79 1.75 14.23
CA HIS A 135 21.54 0.60 13.37
C HIS A 135 20.29 -0.19 13.78
N ASN A 136 19.60 0.23 14.83
CA ASN A 136 18.44 -0.46 15.35
C ASN A 136 17.12 0.27 15.03
N TYR A 137 16.04 -0.49 15.10
CA TYR A 137 14.67 0.01 15.14
C TYR A 137 14.12 -0.17 16.56
N ASP A 138 13.38 0.82 17.05
CA ASP A 138 12.41 0.56 18.10
C ASP A 138 11.08 0.03 17.53
N CYS A 139 10.12 -0.26 18.39
CA CYS A 139 8.81 -0.71 17.95
C CYS A 139 8.04 0.36 17.18
N TRP A 140 8.27 1.65 17.43
CA TRP A 140 7.67 2.75 16.70
C TRP A 140 8.19 2.86 15.27
N ASP A 141 9.51 2.67 15.09
CA ASP A 141 10.13 2.67 13.77
C ASP A 141 9.58 1.52 12.92
N THR A 142 9.53 0.30 13.49
CA THR A 142 8.99 -0.86 12.76
C THR A 142 7.51 -0.73 12.47
N THR A 143 6.71 -0.19 13.39
CA THR A 143 5.28 0.06 13.17
C THR A 143 5.05 1.06 12.05
N ARG A 144 5.78 2.19 12.03
CA ARG A 144 5.69 3.20 10.95
C ARG A 144 6.08 2.62 9.60
N ASN A 145 7.25 1.97 9.55
CA ASN A 145 7.76 1.39 8.31
C ASN A 145 6.84 0.32 7.75
N THR A 146 6.35 -0.59 8.60
CA THR A 146 5.42 -1.64 8.18
C THR A 146 4.08 -1.05 7.75
N THR A 147 3.49 -0.12 8.53
CA THR A 147 2.24 0.56 8.14
C THR A 147 2.42 1.30 6.81
N SER A 148 3.57 1.96 6.59
CA SER A 148 3.87 2.63 5.32
C SER A 148 3.90 1.66 4.15
N LEU A 149 4.54 0.51 4.29
CA LEU A 149 4.54 -0.55 3.26
C LEU A 149 3.11 -1.04 2.97
N LEU A 150 2.29 -1.27 4.00
CA LEU A 150 0.90 -1.69 3.83
C LEU A 150 0.09 -0.63 3.08
N LEU A 151 0.31 0.66 3.38
CA LEU A 151 -0.34 1.78 2.68
C LEU A 151 0.07 1.82 1.19
N VAL A 152 1.35 1.61 0.87
CA VAL A 152 1.83 1.49 -0.50
C VAL A 152 1.19 0.29 -1.22
N LEU A 153 1.12 -0.87 -0.57
CA LEU A 153 0.45 -2.06 -1.13
C LEU A 153 -1.03 -1.78 -1.42
N ARG A 154 -1.72 -1.06 -0.54
CA ARG A 154 -3.11 -0.61 -0.74
C ARG A 154 -3.21 0.31 -1.95
N GLU A 155 -2.36 1.33 -2.04
CA GLU A 155 -2.34 2.30 -3.13
C GLU A 155 -2.09 1.63 -4.49
N TRP A 156 -1.24 0.60 -4.52
CA TRP A 156 -1.02 -0.20 -5.72
C TRP A 156 -2.13 -1.23 -6.00
N GLY A 157 -3.16 -1.31 -5.15
CA GLY A 157 -4.27 -2.25 -5.28
C GLY A 157 -3.85 -3.71 -5.08
N LEU A 158 -2.80 -3.98 -4.32
CA LEU A 158 -2.24 -5.32 -4.10
C LEU A 158 -2.86 -6.04 -2.89
N LEU A 159 -3.51 -5.32 -1.96
CA LEU A 159 -4.27 -5.92 -0.85
C LEU A 159 -5.70 -6.20 -1.29
N LYS A 160 -6.04 -7.49 -1.45
CA LYS A 160 -7.36 -7.96 -1.89
C LYS A 160 -8.23 -8.40 -0.72
N HIS A 161 -7.66 -9.15 0.19
CA HIS A 161 -8.36 -9.76 1.32
C HIS A 161 -8.31 -8.92 2.59
N HIS A 162 -7.36 -7.98 2.72
CA HIS A 162 -7.22 -7.15 3.91
C HIS A 162 -7.40 -5.66 3.64
N ALA A 163 -7.87 -4.96 4.67
CA ALA A 163 -7.72 -3.53 4.85
C ALA A 163 -6.58 -3.26 5.83
N ILE A 164 -6.15 -2.01 5.95
CA ILE A 164 -5.17 -1.60 6.95
C ILE A 164 -5.95 -1.17 8.20
N GLY A 165 -5.59 -1.74 9.35
CA GLY A 165 -6.14 -1.41 10.63
C GLY A 165 -5.30 -0.37 11.37
N ASP A 166 -5.87 0.11 12.48
CA ASP A 166 -5.16 0.98 13.41
C ASP A 166 -4.04 0.22 14.11
N PRO A 167 -2.89 0.85 14.35
CA PRO A 167 -1.82 0.25 15.14
C PRO A 167 -2.33 -0.23 16.49
N ARG A 168 -1.85 -1.39 16.94
CA ARG A 168 -2.20 -1.94 18.24
C ARG A 168 -1.05 -1.79 19.23
N TYR A 169 -1.42 -1.68 20.49
CA TYR A 169 -0.53 -1.47 21.61
C TYR A 169 -0.76 -2.55 22.65
N ARG A 170 0.32 -3.00 23.28
CA ARG A 170 0.29 -3.90 24.44
C ARG A 170 1.37 -3.49 25.44
N GLY A 171 1.36 -4.11 26.59
CA GLY A 171 2.31 -3.89 27.68
C GLY A 171 1.91 -2.73 28.57
N ASN A 172 2.37 -2.82 29.81
CA ASN A 172 2.13 -1.83 30.86
C ASN A 172 3.34 -1.78 31.80
N THR A 173 4.05 -0.67 31.83
CA THR A 173 5.23 -0.46 32.66
C THR A 173 4.96 -0.60 34.15
N LEU A 174 3.72 -0.32 34.61
CA LEU A 174 3.35 -0.48 36.03
C LEU A 174 3.39 -1.94 36.51
N VAL A 175 3.23 -2.88 35.58
CA VAL A 175 3.31 -4.32 35.85
C VAL A 175 4.51 -4.96 35.15
N LEU A 176 5.55 -4.16 34.82
CA LEU A 176 6.82 -4.59 34.23
C LEU A 176 6.68 -5.22 32.84
N GLN A 177 5.58 -5.00 32.14
CA GLN A 177 5.41 -5.40 30.76
C GLN A 177 5.98 -4.34 29.82
N THR A 178 6.83 -4.74 28.88
CA THR A 178 7.42 -3.82 27.91
C THR A 178 6.34 -3.22 27.01
N PRO A 179 6.18 -1.88 26.98
CA PRO A 179 5.29 -1.24 26.01
C PRO A 179 5.71 -1.58 24.58
N HIS A 180 4.77 -2.03 23.79
CA HIS A 180 5.03 -2.42 22.42
C HIS A 180 3.86 -2.07 21.50
N ASN A 181 4.16 -1.72 20.26
CA ASN A 181 3.18 -1.42 19.22
C ASN A 181 3.52 -2.13 17.91
N THR A 182 2.51 -2.29 17.06
CA THR A 182 2.67 -3.00 15.80
C THR A 182 1.64 -2.54 14.75
N ALA A 183 1.97 -2.75 13.47
CA ALA A 183 1.07 -2.54 12.34
C ALA A 183 -0.02 -3.63 12.29
N VAL A 184 -1.18 -3.31 11.68
CA VAL A 184 -2.34 -4.19 11.65
C VAL A 184 -2.94 -4.31 10.26
N LEU A 185 -3.33 -5.52 9.91
CA LEU A 185 -4.21 -5.88 8.81
C LEU A 185 -5.59 -6.28 9.36
N VAL A 186 -6.66 -5.89 8.70
CA VAL A 186 -8.03 -6.31 9.01
C VAL A 186 -8.55 -7.18 7.88
N ASP A 187 -8.86 -8.43 8.17
CA ASP A 187 -9.50 -9.32 7.19
C ASP A 187 -10.86 -8.75 6.78
N ARG A 188 -11.06 -8.55 5.48
CA ARG A 188 -12.27 -7.90 4.97
C ARG A 188 -13.53 -8.73 5.18
N ALA A 189 -13.40 -10.07 5.14
CA ALA A 189 -14.51 -11.00 5.27
C ALA A 189 -14.89 -11.22 6.73
N THR A 190 -13.90 -11.55 7.58
CA THR A 190 -14.13 -11.96 8.97
C THR A 190 -14.04 -10.81 9.96
N LYS A 191 -13.47 -9.65 9.55
CA LYS A 191 -13.15 -8.49 10.41
C LYS A 191 -12.12 -8.79 11.48
N VAL A 192 -11.49 -9.95 11.47
CA VAL A 192 -10.42 -10.32 12.39
C VAL A 192 -9.20 -9.43 12.11
N GLU A 193 -8.60 -8.89 13.16
CA GLU A 193 -7.39 -8.09 13.12
C GLU A 193 -6.15 -8.97 13.27
N TRP A 194 -5.15 -8.70 12.45
CA TRP A 194 -3.89 -9.43 12.39
C TRP A 194 -2.73 -8.47 12.53
N VAL A 195 -1.85 -8.69 13.47
CA VAL A 195 -0.60 -7.93 13.59
C VAL A 195 0.38 -8.30 12.48
N VAL A 196 1.24 -7.34 12.13
CA VAL A 196 2.42 -7.54 11.29
C VAL A 196 3.59 -6.95 12.04
N ASP A 197 4.17 -7.75 12.93
CA ASP A 197 5.11 -7.32 13.95
C ASP A 197 6.56 -7.64 13.57
N LEU A 198 7.30 -6.62 13.16
CA LEU A 198 8.71 -6.77 12.75
C LEU A 198 9.69 -6.59 13.92
N TRP A 199 9.33 -5.87 14.99
CA TRP A 199 10.26 -5.53 16.07
C TRP A 199 10.92 -6.74 16.74
N PRO A 200 10.21 -7.89 17.01
CA PRO A 200 10.83 -9.06 17.61
C PRO A 200 11.74 -9.85 16.66
N ARG A 201 11.95 -9.37 15.44
CA ARG A 201 12.64 -10.12 14.39
C ARG A 201 13.95 -9.46 13.97
N GLY A 202 14.96 -10.30 13.76
CA GLY A 202 16.26 -9.90 13.21
C GLY A 202 16.17 -9.57 11.71
N TYR A 203 17.29 -9.16 11.15
CA TYR A 203 17.42 -8.86 9.73
C TYR A 203 17.06 -10.05 8.85
N LEU A 204 16.26 -9.82 7.82
CA LEU A 204 15.72 -10.81 6.87
C LEU A 204 14.81 -11.89 7.49
N GLN A 205 14.48 -11.79 8.76
CA GLN A 205 13.48 -12.66 9.35
C GLN A 205 12.07 -12.12 9.05
N PRO A 206 11.11 -12.99 8.69
CA PRO A 206 9.75 -12.53 8.46
C PRO A 206 9.13 -11.97 9.74
N PRO A 207 8.27 -10.94 9.66
CA PRO A 207 7.55 -10.42 10.80
C PRO A 207 6.62 -11.48 11.38
N ASP A 208 6.29 -11.37 12.66
CA ASP A 208 5.21 -12.16 13.26
C ASP A 208 3.86 -11.71 12.69
N VAL A 209 3.06 -12.69 12.29
CA VAL A 209 1.69 -12.46 11.84
C VAL A 209 0.76 -13.40 12.58
N MET A 210 -0.04 -12.84 13.48
CA MET A 210 -1.01 -13.54 14.30
C MET A 210 -2.22 -12.65 14.58
N THR A 211 -3.29 -13.19 15.15
CA THR A 211 -4.42 -12.35 15.53
C THR A 211 -4.04 -11.39 16.66
N VAL A 212 -4.65 -10.20 16.68
CA VAL A 212 -4.43 -9.22 17.75
C VAL A 212 -4.77 -9.84 19.11
N GLU A 213 -5.84 -10.63 19.19
CA GLU A 213 -6.26 -11.32 20.42
C GLU A 213 -5.13 -12.18 20.98
N ARG A 214 -4.50 -13.00 20.13
CA ARG A 214 -3.35 -13.81 20.53
C ARG A 214 -2.15 -12.93 20.89
N TRP A 215 -1.85 -11.92 20.08
CA TRP A 215 -0.67 -11.07 20.27
C TRP A 215 -0.69 -10.32 21.61
N VAL A 216 -1.85 -9.83 22.09
CA VAL A 216 -1.93 -9.11 23.36
C VAL A 216 -1.69 -10.01 24.57
N THR A 217 -1.80 -11.34 24.41
CA THR A 217 -1.57 -12.33 25.46
C THR A 217 -0.17 -12.95 25.42
N GLU A 218 0.58 -12.78 24.34
CA GLU A 218 1.96 -13.24 24.20
C GLU A 218 2.94 -12.18 24.74
N ASP A 219 3.86 -12.57 25.63
CA ASP A 219 4.95 -11.73 26.15
C ASP A 219 6.18 -11.73 25.22
#